data_8cec48cf5a5d6501283b8ce018dedd05
#
_entry.id   8cec48cf5a5d6501283b8ce018dedd05
#
_cell.length_a   1.000
_cell.length_b   1.000
_cell.length_c   1.000
_cell.angle_alpha   90.00
_cell.angle_beta   90.00
_cell.angle_gamma   90.00
#
_symmetry.space_group_name_H-M   'P 1'
#
loop_
_entity.id
_entity.type
_entity.pdbx_description
1 polymer ?
#
loop_
_entity_poly.entity_id
_entity_poly.type
_entity_poly.pdbx_seq_one_letter_code
_entity_poly.pdbx_strand_id
1 'polypeptide(L)'
;MKNILWSGLLLFLLPLAACSPQTTKTSETAGTREAKTLSIGAIPDQDPQKLQRQYDKLATYLEKELGVPVKYKPVTDYSAAVTAFKVGDLELVWFGGLTGVQARLQVPGADAIAQRDVDEQFHSLFIANKKSGIKPFKDISGLKQLKGRTFTFGSDASTSGRLMPQYFLQQAGLKLEDFKGQAGFSGDHDKTIKLVEAGTYDVGAVNEKVWEKRTQTKEVDLNKVEVLWRTPAYYDYHWVIHPSVKKKYGDDLAKKVQSAFFKLDPKVPEHQEILDLLEAQKFIPTQNSNYSQIEAVGREIGKIK
;
A
#
# COMPACT_ATOMS: atom_id res chain seq x y z
N MET A 1 12.99 73.01 -20.01
CA MET A 1 13.26 73.52 -21.37
C MET A 1 12.49 72.62 -22.30
N LYS A 2 11.32 73.10 -22.77
CA LYS A 2 11.03 73.51 -24.18
C LYS A 2 11.25 72.32 -25.14
N ASN A 3 10.37 71.84 -26.00
CA ASN A 3 9.20 72.32 -26.73
C ASN A 3 8.55 71.12 -27.43
N ILE A 4 7.31 71.07 -27.62
CA ILE A 4 6.33 71.61 -28.62
C ILE A 4 5.88 70.47 -29.59
N LEU A 5 4.60 70.15 -29.46
CA LEU A 5 3.51 69.99 -30.47
C LEU A 5 3.89 69.62 -31.93
N TRP A 6 3.23 68.63 -32.54
CA TRP A 6 2.44 68.95 -33.74
C TRP A 6 1.31 67.95 -33.98
N SER A 7 0.15 68.50 -34.25
CA SER A 7 -1.13 67.84 -34.61
C SER A 7 -1.11 67.43 -36.08
N GLY A 8 -1.73 66.32 -36.38
CA GLY A 8 -2.03 65.88 -37.73
C GLY A 8 -3.36 65.15 -37.78
N LEU A 9 -4.40 65.87 -38.05
CA LEU A 9 -5.79 65.45 -38.29
C LEU A 9 -5.85 64.94 -39.75
N LEU A 10 -6.14 63.60 -39.96
CA LEU A 10 -6.51 63.11 -41.28
C LEU A 10 -7.86 62.41 -41.19
N LEU A 11 -8.87 63.07 -41.73
CA LEU A 11 -10.18 62.53 -42.13
C LEU A 11 -9.97 61.44 -43.19
N PHE A 12 -10.50 60.26 -43.01
CA PHE A 12 -10.77 59.34 -44.09
C PHE A 12 -12.18 58.72 -43.98
N LEU A 13 -12.83 58.82 -45.12
CA LEU A 13 -14.21 58.46 -45.45
C LEU A 13 -14.50 56.98 -45.20
N LEU A 14 -15.68 56.72 -44.65
CA LEU A 14 -16.33 55.42 -44.60
C LEU A 14 -16.91 55.05 -45.99
N PRO A 15 -16.81 53.77 -46.37
CA PRO A 15 -17.84 53.17 -47.23
C PRO A 15 -18.73 52.24 -46.43
N LEU A 16 -20.04 52.45 -46.50
CA LEU A 16 -21.07 51.50 -46.09
C LEU A 16 -20.95 50.24 -46.97
N ALA A 17 -20.68 49.09 -46.37
CA ALA A 17 -20.86 47.78 -47.00
C ALA A 17 -21.96 47.04 -46.27
N ALA A 18 -22.90 46.54 -47.05
CA ALA A 18 -24.13 45.88 -46.67
C ALA A 18 -23.94 44.62 -45.80
N CYS A 19 -24.73 44.49 -44.76
CA CYS A 19 -24.90 43.29 -43.98
C CYS A 19 -25.62 42.20 -44.78
N SER A 20 -24.94 41.06 -45.00
CA SER A 20 -25.56 39.76 -45.25
C SER A 20 -25.49 38.96 -43.97
N PRO A 21 -26.54 38.25 -43.52
CA PRO A 21 -26.47 37.42 -42.33
C PRO A 21 -25.77 36.11 -42.67
N GLN A 22 -24.51 35.98 -42.25
CA GLN A 22 -23.75 34.74 -42.31
C GLN A 22 -24.14 33.93 -41.07
N THR A 23 -24.88 32.85 -41.32
CA THR A 23 -25.20 31.83 -40.32
C THR A 23 -23.89 31.19 -39.85
N THR A 24 -23.37 31.63 -38.75
CA THR A 24 -22.29 30.96 -38.03
C THR A 24 -22.83 29.66 -37.47
N LYS A 25 -22.54 28.56 -38.13
CA LYS A 25 -22.60 27.25 -37.51
C LYS A 25 -21.60 27.25 -36.35
N THR A 26 -22.13 27.37 -35.13
CA THR A 26 -21.38 27.10 -33.92
C THR A 26 -20.95 25.64 -33.99
N SER A 27 -19.71 25.37 -34.33
CA SER A 27 -19.10 24.07 -34.08
C SER A 27 -19.06 23.91 -32.56
N GLU A 28 -19.96 23.10 -32.02
CA GLU A 28 -19.80 22.56 -30.68
C GLU A 28 -18.43 21.90 -30.63
N THR A 29 -17.49 22.58 -30.01
CA THR A 29 -16.24 21.98 -29.56
C THR A 29 -16.67 20.88 -28.60
N ALA A 30 -16.63 19.64 -29.06
CA ALA A 30 -16.73 18.46 -28.20
C ALA A 30 -15.61 18.62 -27.17
N GLY A 31 -16.00 19.08 -25.98
CA GLY A 31 -15.09 19.12 -24.84
C GLY A 31 -14.55 17.71 -24.66
N THR A 32 -13.29 17.54 -24.88
CA THR A 32 -12.54 16.33 -24.51
C THR A 32 -12.79 16.15 -23.01
N ARG A 33 -13.75 15.26 -22.66
CA ARG A 33 -13.87 14.79 -21.29
C ARG A 33 -12.51 14.20 -20.95
N GLU A 34 -11.76 14.87 -20.10
CA GLU A 34 -10.55 14.27 -19.53
C GLU A 34 -10.91 12.86 -19.03
N ALA A 35 -10.23 11.87 -19.59
CA ALA A 35 -10.49 10.49 -19.22
C ALA A 35 -10.23 10.34 -17.70
N LYS A 36 -11.26 9.94 -16.97
CA LYS A 36 -11.18 9.75 -15.51
C LYS A 36 -10.14 8.66 -15.24
N THR A 37 -9.05 8.99 -14.57
CA THR A 37 -7.98 8.04 -14.21
C THR A 37 -8.28 7.41 -12.85
N LEU A 38 -8.26 6.08 -12.78
CA LEU A 38 -8.32 5.32 -11.52
C LEU A 38 -6.97 5.40 -10.83
N SER A 39 -6.94 5.99 -9.63
CA SER A 39 -5.71 6.09 -8.84
C SER A 39 -5.56 4.86 -7.94
N ILE A 40 -4.47 4.13 -8.12
CA ILE A 40 -4.12 3.00 -7.25
C ILE A 40 -2.94 3.34 -6.34
N GLY A 41 -2.90 2.75 -5.16
CA GLY A 41 -1.83 2.92 -4.19
C GLY A 41 -1.51 1.65 -3.44
N ALA A 42 -0.44 1.70 -2.65
CA ALA A 42 -0.04 0.63 -1.75
C ALA A 42 0.68 1.21 -0.53
N ILE A 43 0.63 0.50 0.60
CA ILE A 43 1.52 0.81 1.72
C ILE A 43 2.98 0.54 1.31
N PRO A 44 3.94 1.41 1.70
CA PRO A 44 5.35 1.25 1.31
C PRO A 44 6.06 0.26 2.26
N ASP A 45 5.74 -1.03 2.13
CA ASP A 45 6.21 -2.10 3.02
C ASP A 45 7.57 -2.69 2.63
N GLN A 46 8.09 -2.31 1.47
CA GLN A 46 9.37 -2.75 0.90
C GLN A 46 10.10 -1.57 0.23
N ASP A 47 11.21 -1.86 -0.43
CA ASP A 47 11.99 -0.88 -1.19
C ASP A 47 11.13 -0.10 -2.20
N PRO A 48 11.17 1.24 -2.19
CA PRO A 48 10.31 2.06 -3.06
C PRO A 48 10.47 1.81 -4.55
N GLN A 49 11.68 1.50 -5.02
CA GLN A 49 11.92 1.23 -6.45
C GLN A 49 11.34 -0.12 -6.87
N LYS A 50 11.36 -1.12 -5.96
CA LYS A 50 10.70 -2.41 -6.18
C LYS A 50 9.19 -2.20 -6.29
N LEU A 51 8.59 -1.48 -5.36
CA LEU A 51 7.16 -1.18 -5.35
C LEU A 51 6.72 -0.40 -6.60
N GLN A 52 7.49 0.61 -7.02
CA GLN A 52 7.18 1.35 -8.24
C GLN A 52 7.07 0.43 -9.45
N ARG A 53 8.09 -0.41 -9.70
CA ARG A 53 8.06 -1.36 -10.83
C ARG A 53 6.89 -2.35 -10.75
N GLN A 54 6.60 -2.84 -9.55
CA GLN A 54 5.54 -3.79 -9.28
C GLN A 54 4.16 -3.20 -9.61
N TYR A 55 3.87 -2.01 -9.08
CA TYR A 55 2.56 -1.39 -9.23
C TYR A 55 2.37 -0.70 -10.58
N ASP A 56 3.43 -0.26 -11.27
CA ASP A 56 3.32 0.21 -12.65
C ASP A 56 2.90 -0.92 -13.61
N LYS A 57 3.43 -2.13 -13.44
CA LYS A 57 2.99 -3.31 -14.21
C LYS A 57 1.54 -3.68 -13.92
N LEU A 58 1.17 -3.68 -12.64
CA LEU A 58 -0.22 -3.93 -12.24
C LEU A 58 -1.16 -2.86 -12.80
N ALA A 59 -0.77 -1.58 -12.78
CA ALA A 59 -1.55 -0.49 -13.35
C ALA A 59 -1.80 -0.70 -14.85
N THR A 60 -0.76 -1.06 -15.60
CA THR A 60 -0.86 -1.37 -17.04
C THR A 60 -1.82 -2.53 -17.31
N TYR A 61 -1.74 -3.60 -16.52
CA TYR A 61 -2.66 -4.73 -16.61
C TYR A 61 -4.11 -4.31 -16.33
N LEU A 62 -4.33 -3.60 -15.21
CA LEU A 62 -5.67 -3.13 -14.84
C LEU A 62 -6.24 -2.16 -15.87
N GLU A 63 -5.44 -1.27 -16.45
CA GLU A 63 -5.89 -0.37 -17.53
C GLU A 63 -6.45 -1.16 -18.72
N LYS A 64 -5.73 -2.22 -19.15
CA LYS A 64 -6.16 -3.11 -20.23
C LYS A 64 -7.46 -3.84 -19.91
N GLU A 65 -7.61 -4.37 -18.68
CA GLU A 65 -8.79 -5.13 -18.26
C GLU A 65 -10.01 -4.24 -18.01
N LEU A 66 -9.82 -3.02 -17.53
CA LEU A 66 -10.89 -2.13 -17.11
C LEU A 66 -11.35 -1.17 -18.21
N GLY A 67 -10.49 -0.90 -19.21
CA GLY A 67 -10.77 0.07 -20.27
C GLY A 67 -10.82 1.53 -19.77
N VAL A 68 -10.19 1.82 -18.61
CA VAL A 68 -10.03 3.16 -18.07
C VAL A 68 -8.56 3.38 -17.69
N PRO A 69 -8.00 4.60 -17.83
CA PRO A 69 -6.65 4.88 -17.40
C PRO A 69 -6.44 4.53 -15.92
N VAL A 70 -5.33 3.86 -15.61
CA VAL A 70 -4.96 3.47 -14.24
C VAL A 70 -3.56 4.02 -13.93
N LYS A 71 -3.40 4.65 -12.78
CA LYS A 71 -2.11 5.21 -12.37
C LYS A 71 -1.76 4.83 -10.94
N TYR A 72 -0.57 4.27 -10.75
CA TYR A 72 0.01 4.11 -9.43
C TYR A 72 0.50 5.45 -8.87
N LYS A 73 0.17 5.72 -7.62
CA LYS A 73 0.62 6.88 -6.87
C LYS A 73 1.34 6.40 -5.61
N PRO A 74 2.67 6.50 -5.54
CA PRO A 74 3.43 6.14 -4.35
C PRO A 74 3.10 7.08 -3.19
N VAL A 75 3.22 6.57 -1.97
CA VAL A 75 3.06 7.32 -0.72
C VAL A 75 4.31 7.17 0.14
N THR A 76 4.51 8.07 1.09
CA THR A 76 5.72 8.14 1.92
C THR A 76 5.74 7.13 3.06
N ASP A 77 4.57 6.79 3.61
CA ASP A 77 4.42 5.87 4.73
C ASP A 77 3.02 5.24 4.77
N TYR A 78 2.81 4.29 5.67
CA TYR A 78 1.55 3.56 5.83
C TYR A 78 0.36 4.46 6.19
N SER A 79 0.58 5.45 7.04
CA SER A 79 -0.48 6.38 7.46
C SER A 79 -0.86 7.34 6.34
N ALA A 80 0.11 7.73 5.51
CA ALA A 80 -0.12 8.52 4.31
C ALA A 80 -1.01 7.78 3.31
N ALA A 81 -0.88 6.45 3.17
CA ALA A 81 -1.78 5.65 2.33
C ALA A 81 -3.23 5.71 2.85
N VAL A 82 -3.43 5.57 4.17
CA VAL A 82 -4.76 5.67 4.80
C VAL A 82 -5.35 7.07 4.61
N THR A 83 -4.54 8.12 4.77
CA THR A 83 -4.97 9.51 4.59
C THR A 83 -5.36 9.79 3.14
N ALA A 84 -4.53 9.40 2.17
CA ALA A 84 -4.81 9.59 0.74
C ALA A 84 -6.07 8.82 0.30
N PHE A 85 -6.29 7.62 0.86
CA PHE A 85 -7.53 6.88 0.64
C PHE A 85 -8.74 7.62 1.25
N LYS A 86 -8.63 8.10 2.48
CA LYS A 86 -9.70 8.82 3.17
C LYS A 86 -10.21 10.04 2.38
N VAL A 87 -9.31 10.79 1.76
CA VAL A 87 -9.68 12.00 0.98
C VAL A 87 -10.01 11.68 -0.48
N GLY A 88 -9.89 10.41 -0.91
CA GLY A 88 -10.20 9.97 -2.27
C GLY A 88 -9.11 10.23 -3.30
N ASP A 89 -7.90 10.60 -2.89
CA ASP A 89 -6.73 10.74 -3.77
C ASP A 89 -6.23 9.37 -4.27
N LEU A 90 -6.47 8.32 -3.49
CA LEU A 90 -6.30 6.92 -3.84
C LEU A 90 -7.65 6.22 -3.79
N GLU A 91 -7.99 5.50 -4.87
CA GLU A 91 -9.32 4.90 -5.04
C GLU A 91 -9.30 3.37 -4.90
N LEU A 92 -8.15 2.74 -5.12
CA LEU A 92 -7.93 1.30 -4.96
C LEU A 92 -6.55 1.12 -4.31
N VAL A 93 -6.52 0.57 -3.10
CA VAL A 93 -5.27 0.53 -2.32
C VAL A 93 -4.98 -0.85 -1.77
N TRP A 94 -3.73 -1.28 -1.93
CA TRP A 94 -3.17 -2.45 -1.28
C TRP A 94 -2.76 -2.09 0.14
N PHE A 95 -3.51 -2.59 1.09
CA PHE A 95 -3.30 -2.37 2.51
C PHE A 95 -2.87 -3.65 3.23
N GLY A 96 -2.12 -3.50 4.32
CA GLY A 96 -2.06 -4.54 5.35
C GLY A 96 -3.34 -4.55 6.18
N GLY A 97 -3.57 -5.60 6.96
CA GLY A 97 -4.79 -5.78 7.77
C GLY A 97 -5.14 -4.57 8.63
N LEU A 98 -4.19 -4.04 9.39
CA LEU A 98 -4.41 -2.87 10.26
C LEU A 98 -4.78 -1.61 9.46
N THR A 99 -3.99 -1.26 8.46
CA THR A 99 -4.24 -0.05 7.65
C THR A 99 -5.52 -0.16 6.84
N GLY A 100 -5.86 -1.36 6.33
CA GLY A 100 -7.11 -1.60 5.64
C GLY A 100 -8.34 -1.47 6.56
N VAL A 101 -8.25 -1.96 7.80
CA VAL A 101 -9.30 -1.73 8.81
C VAL A 101 -9.41 -0.24 9.13
N GLN A 102 -8.29 0.45 9.39
CA GLN A 102 -8.28 1.89 9.66
C GLN A 102 -8.87 2.72 8.50
N ALA A 103 -8.57 2.36 7.25
CA ALA A 103 -9.09 3.01 6.06
C ALA A 103 -10.63 2.84 5.97
N ARG A 104 -11.13 1.61 6.13
CA ARG A 104 -12.56 1.30 6.06
C ARG A 104 -13.37 1.94 7.20
N LEU A 105 -12.83 2.00 8.41
CA LEU A 105 -13.48 2.70 9.53
C LEU A 105 -13.58 4.22 9.31
N GLN A 106 -12.65 4.80 8.55
CA GLN A 106 -12.65 6.24 8.23
C GLN A 106 -13.45 6.59 6.97
N VAL A 107 -13.77 5.59 6.12
CA VAL A 107 -14.48 5.77 4.85
C VAL A 107 -15.67 4.80 4.80
N PRO A 108 -16.85 5.21 5.30
CA PRO A 108 -18.06 4.38 5.22
C PRO A 108 -18.36 3.96 3.76
N GLY A 109 -18.62 2.67 3.56
CA GLY A 109 -18.86 2.10 2.22
C GLY A 109 -17.58 1.69 1.46
N ALA A 110 -16.40 1.78 2.09
CA ALA A 110 -15.20 1.16 1.54
C ALA A 110 -15.21 -0.35 1.80
N ASP A 111 -14.82 -1.13 0.78
CA ASP A 111 -14.88 -2.58 0.79
C ASP A 111 -13.54 -3.25 0.51
N ALA A 112 -13.23 -4.29 1.29
CA ALA A 112 -12.19 -5.25 0.97
C ALA A 112 -12.69 -6.16 -0.16
N ILE A 113 -11.97 -6.20 -1.30
CA ILE A 113 -12.49 -6.85 -2.51
C ILE A 113 -11.67 -8.04 -2.97
N ALA A 114 -10.38 -8.06 -2.72
CA ALA A 114 -9.48 -9.14 -3.15
C ALA A 114 -8.28 -9.25 -2.21
N GLN A 115 -7.76 -10.45 -2.05
CA GLN A 115 -6.54 -10.73 -1.30
C GLN A 115 -5.72 -11.80 -2.03
N ARG A 116 -4.46 -11.96 -1.69
CA ARG A 116 -3.66 -13.11 -2.17
C ARG A 116 -4.12 -14.36 -1.44
N ASP A 117 -3.92 -15.51 -2.06
CA ASP A 117 -4.21 -16.82 -1.46
C ASP A 117 -3.48 -17.07 -0.13
N VAL A 118 -2.29 -16.47 0.05
CA VAL A 118 -1.49 -16.57 1.26
C VAL A 118 -1.99 -15.69 2.42
N ASP A 119 -2.82 -14.68 2.14
CA ASP A 119 -3.19 -13.68 3.14
C ASP A 119 -4.29 -14.13 4.13
N GLU A 120 -4.94 -15.29 3.89
CA GLU A 120 -5.85 -15.92 4.86
C GLU A 120 -5.10 -16.60 6.01
N GLN A 121 -3.86 -17.00 5.78
CA GLN A 121 -2.99 -17.72 6.70
C GLN A 121 -1.63 -17.02 6.79
N PHE A 122 -1.65 -15.72 7.02
CA PHE A 122 -0.45 -14.90 7.05
C PHE A 122 0.25 -14.97 8.40
N HIS A 123 1.58 -14.78 8.42
CA HIS A 123 2.37 -14.87 9.64
C HIS A 123 3.38 -13.73 9.75
N SER A 124 3.70 -13.37 10.97
CA SER A 124 4.91 -12.62 11.28
C SER A 124 6.05 -13.57 11.63
N LEU A 125 7.26 -13.15 11.34
CA LEU A 125 8.48 -13.80 11.83
C LEU A 125 9.18 -12.89 12.81
N PHE A 126 9.62 -13.46 13.92
CA PHE A 126 10.66 -12.87 14.76
C PHE A 126 12.00 -13.37 14.26
N ILE A 127 12.85 -12.45 13.84
CA ILE A 127 14.20 -12.72 13.33
C ILE A 127 15.23 -12.16 14.29
N ALA A 128 16.39 -12.81 14.40
CA ALA A 128 17.46 -12.35 15.28
C ALA A 128 18.81 -12.36 14.59
N ASN A 129 19.67 -11.42 14.98
CA ASN A 129 21.09 -11.53 14.70
C ASN A 129 21.67 -12.69 15.52
N LYS A 130 22.37 -13.60 14.87
CA LYS A 130 22.96 -14.80 15.53
C LYS A 130 23.94 -14.47 16.63
N LYS A 131 24.61 -13.28 16.58
CA LYS A 131 25.48 -12.80 17.65
C LYS A 131 24.74 -12.50 18.95
N SER A 132 23.40 -12.31 18.90
CA SER A 132 22.58 -12.15 20.11
C SER A 132 22.60 -13.37 21.03
N GLY A 133 22.93 -14.56 20.48
CA GLY A 133 22.93 -15.81 21.20
C GLY A 133 21.55 -16.39 21.51
N ILE A 134 20.45 -15.71 21.11
CA ILE A 134 19.09 -16.19 21.26
C ILE A 134 18.90 -17.39 20.31
N LYS A 135 18.21 -18.43 20.78
CA LYS A 135 17.99 -19.63 19.98
C LYS A 135 16.54 -19.70 19.51
N PRO A 136 16.26 -20.27 18.32
CA PRO A 136 14.92 -20.54 17.85
C PRO A 136 14.10 -21.34 18.88
N PHE A 137 12.79 -21.03 18.95
CA PHE A 137 11.86 -21.67 19.89
C PHE A 137 10.56 -22.04 19.19
N LYS A 138 9.79 -22.96 19.81
CA LYS A 138 8.61 -23.56 19.17
C LYS A 138 7.30 -22.89 19.53
N ASP A 139 7.23 -22.22 20.67
CA ASP A 139 6.00 -21.67 21.22
C ASP A 139 6.18 -20.25 21.75
N ILE A 140 5.09 -19.59 22.05
CA ILE A 140 5.04 -18.20 22.48
C ILE A 140 5.84 -17.91 23.75
N SER A 141 6.05 -18.89 24.64
CA SER A 141 6.81 -18.70 25.88
C SER A 141 8.27 -18.36 25.62
N GLY A 142 8.80 -18.79 24.46
CA GLY A 142 10.16 -18.47 24.01
C GLY A 142 10.39 -16.98 23.77
N LEU A 143 9.34 -16.18 23.54
CA LEU A 143 9.44 -14.73 23.42
C LEU A 143 10.03 -14.07 24.68
N LYS A 144 9.91 -14.68 25.87
CA LYS A 144 10.54 -14.20 27.10
C LYS A 144 12.06 -14.04 27.01
N GLN A 145 12.74 -14.77 26.09
CA GLN A 145 14.17 -14.62 25.83
C GLN A 145 14.53 -13.25 25.25
N LEU A 146 13.53 -12.48 24.75
CA LEU A 146 13.74 -11.17 24.17
C LEU A 146 13.85 -10.06 25.23
N LYS A 147 13.57 -10.36 26.50
CA LYS A 147 13.72 -9.41 27.60
C LYS A 147 15.18 -8.93 27.69
N GLY A 148 15.37 -7.60 27.77
CA GLY A 148 16.69 -6.97 27.84
C GLY A 148 17.46 -6.97 26.51
N ARG A 149 16.83 -7.35 25.39
CA ARG A 149 17.41 -7.27 24.04
C ARG A 149 16.97 -6.00 23.34
N THR A 150 17.78 -5.53 22.38
CA THR A 150 17.33 -4.46 21.47
C THR A 150 16.38 -5.02 20.45
N PHE A 151 15.27 -4.32 20.21
CA PHE A 151 14.19 -4.78 19.34
C PHE A 151 13.76 -3.70 18.36
N THR A 152 13.52 -4.06 17.09
CA THR A 152 12.89 -3.17 16.10
C THR A 152 11.63 -3.79 15.51
N PHE A 153 10.59 -3.00 15.43
CA PHE A 153 9.43 -3.24 14.61
C PHE A 153 9.67 -2.75 13.17
N GLY A 154 8.74 -3.05 12.26
CA GLY A 154 8.65 -2.43 10.94
C GLY A 154 8.08 -1.01 11.02
N SER A 155 7.07 -0.71 10.19
CA SER A 155 6.28 0.53 10.35
C SER A 155 5.37 0.44 11.58
N ASP A 156 5.16 1.57 12.26
CA ASP A 156 4.25 1.65 13.42
C ASP A 156 2.79 1.27 13.08
N ALA A 157 2.38 1.43 11.82
CA ALA A 157 1.07 1.04 11.30
C ALA A 157 1.06 -0.31 10.55
N SER A 158 2.14 -1.10 10.62
CA SER A 158 2.19 -2.44 10.02
C SER A 158 1.42 -3.46 10.84
N THR A 159 0.74 -4.39 10.17
CA THR A 159 0.13 -5.57 10.82
C THR A 159 1.20 -6.56 11.22
N SER A 160 1.93 -7.09 10.25
CA SER A 160 2.93 -8.15 10.45
C SER A 160 4.24 -7.66 11.05
N GLY A 161 4.60 -6.39 10.83
CA GLY A 161 5.82 -5.80 11.40
C GLY A 161 5.60 -5.11 12.76
N ARG A 162 4.36 -4.94 13.22
CA ARG A 162 4.08 -4.17 14.44
C ARG A 162 2.92 -4.71 15.27
N LEU A 163 1.69 -4.70 14.74
CA LEU A 163 0.49 -5.00 15.51
C LEU A 163 0.52 -6.42 16.11
N MET A 164 0.60 -7.41 15.22
CA MET A 164 0.57 -8.82 15.63
C MET A 164 1.80 -9.23 16.45
N PRO A 165 3.04 -8.83 16.07
CA PRO A 165 4.20 -9.02 16.95
C PRO A 165 4.02 -8.45 18.35
N GLN A 166 3.52 -7.22 18.50
CA GLN A 166 3.29 -6.62 19.82
C GLN A 166 2.22 -7.38 20.60
N TYR A 167 1.13 -7.78 19.95
CA TYR A 167 0.10 -8.60 20.56
C TYR A 167 0.68 -9.90 21.15
N PHE A 168 1.48 -10.63 20.37
CA PHE A 168 2.10 -11.88 20.86
C PHE A 168 3.14 -11.62 21.96
N LEU A 169 3.90 -10.53 21.91
CA LEU A 169 4.78 -10.13 23.00
C LEU A 169 3.99 -9.91 24.29
N GLN A 170 2.85 -9.20 24.23
CA GLN A 170 1.98 -8.99 25.39
C GLN A 170 1.37 -10.30 25.92
N GLN A 171 0.94 -11.19 25.02
CA GLN A 171 0.44 -12.52 25.39
C GLN A 171 1.53 -13.37 26.10
N ALA A 172 2.80 -13.17 25.75
CA ALA A 172 3.93 -13.78 26.43
C ALA A 172 4.30 -13.09 27.77
N GLY A 173 3.60 -12.00 28.14
CA GLY A 173 3.86 -11.22 29.33
C GLY A 173 5.01 -10.22 29.20
N LEU A 174 5.43 -9.88 27.96
CA LEU A 174 6.43 -8.85 27.68
C LEU A 174 5.77 -7.52 27.34
N LYS A 175 6.32 -6.46 27.92
CA LYS A 175 5.98 -5.07 27.59
C LYS A 175 7.09 -4.43 26.77
N LEU A 176 6.82 -3.29 26.13
CA LEU A 176 7.82 -2.57 25.35
C LEU A 176 8.99 -2.08 26.21
N GLU A 177 8.73 -1.79 27.48
CA GLU A 177 9.71 -1.35 28.46
C GLU A 177 10.66 -2.48 28.91
N ASP A 178 10.35 -3.74 28.62
CA ASP A 178 11.22 -4.88 28.91
C ASP A 178 12.39 -5.01 27.93
N PHE A 179 12.38 -4.27 26.81
CA PHE A 179 13.48 -4.24 25.87
C PHE A 179 14.64 -3.36 26.36
N LYS A 180 15.84 -3.60 25.84
CA LYS A 180 17.01 -2.74 26.08
C LYS A 180 16.83 -1.43 25.29
N GLY A 181 16.58 -0.34 25.99
CA GLY A 181 16.23 0.95 25.39
C GLY A 181 14.80 0.96 24.85
N GLN A 182 14.51 1.91 23.99
CA GLN A 182 13.19 1.97 23.32
C GLN A 182 13.15 1.02 22.13
N ALA A 183 12.01 0.38 21.89
CA ALA A 183 11.78 -0.37 20.68
C ALA A 183 11.90 0.54 19.45
N GLY A 184 12.67 0.12 18.44
CA GLY A 184 12.84 0.86 17.20
C GLY A 184 11.70 0.65 16.22
N PHE A 185 11.65 1.51 15.22
CA PHE A 185 10.74 1.41 14.07
C PHE A 185 11.54 1.63 12.79
N SER A 186 11.73 0.59 11.99
CA SER A 186 12.54 0.64 10.76
C SER A 186 11.82 1.32 9.59
N GLY A 187 10.48 1.33 9.61
CA GLY A 187 9.62 1.89 8.57
C GLY A 187 9.13 0.86 7.54
N ASP A 188 9.95 -0.12 7.17
CA ASP A 188 9.60 -1.19 6.23
C ASP A 188 10.31 -2.51 6.55
N HIS A 189 9.91 -3.61 5.89
CA HIS A 189 10.44 -4.95 6.18
C HIS A 189 11.88 -5.14 5.68
N ASP A 190 12.25 -4.55 4.53
CA ASP A 190 13.62 -4.64 4.01
C ASP A 190 14.61 -3.98 4.98
N LYS A 191 14.25 -2.82 5.53
CA LYS A 191 15.07 -2.13 6.54
C LYS A 191 15.14 -2.90 7.85
N THR A 192 14.03 -3.52 8.31
CA THR A 192 14.07 -4.39 9.50
C THR A 192 15.11 -5.49 9.34
N ILE A 193 15.06 -6.22 8.22
CA ILE A 193 16.01 -7.31 7.94
C ILE A 193 17.45 -6.78 7.97
N LYS A 194 17.73 -5.69 7.28
CA LYS A 194 19.08 -5.09 7.21
C LYS A 194 19.60 -4.63 8.57
N LEU A 195 18.76 -4.02 9.41
CA LEU A 195 19.14 -3.56 10.74
C LEU A 195 19.47 -4.73 11.67
N VAL A 196 18.72 -5.82 11.60
CA VAL A 196 19.01 -7.04 12.36
C VAL A 196 20.26 -7.73 11.80
N GLU A 197 20.41 -7.82 10.49
CA GLU A 197 21.60 -8.40 9.85
C GLU A 197 22.88 -7.64 10.22
N ALA A 198 22.81 -6.32 10.26
CA ALA A 198 23.93 -5.47 10.68
C ALA A 198 24.25 -5.57 12.19
N GLY A 199 23.34 -6.12 13.00
CA GLY A 199 23.48 -6.17 14.46
C GLY A 199 23.16 -4.85 15.15
N THR A 200 22.51 -3.91 14.47
CA THR A 200 22.00 -2.66 15.08
C THR A 200 20.91 -2.98 16.10
N TYR A 201 20.11 -3.99 15.81
CA TYR A 201 19.16 -4.59 16.74
C TYR A 201 19.42 -6.10 16.85
N ASP A 202 19.23 -6.61 18.06
CA ASP A 202 19.34 -8.05 18.32
C ASP A 202 18.22 -8.82 17.64
N VAL A 203 17.01 -8.24 17.64
CA VAL A 203 15.77 -8.88 17.15
C VAL A 203 14.94 -7.88 16.36
N GLY A 204 14.17 -8.40 15.39
CA GLY A 204 13.17 -7.65 14.65
C GLY A 204 11.96 -8.49 14.30
N ALA A 205 10.86 -7.83 13.93
CA ALA A 205 9.65 -8.47 13.44
C ALA A 205 9.41 -8.13 11.97
N VAL A 206 9.18 -9.15 11.14
CA VAL A 206 9.04 -9.00 9.69
C VAL A 206 7.86 -9.79 9.14
N ASN A 207 7.45 -9.42 7.95
CA ASN A 207 6.55 -10.15 7.07
C ASN A 207 7.22 -11.44 6.57
N GLU A 208 6.54 -12.57 6.71
CA GLU A 208 7.04 -13.87 6.27
C GLU A 208 7.35 -13.92 4.78
N LYS A 209 6.50 -13.35 3.92
CA LYS A 209 6.68 -13.42 2.46
C LYS A 209 7.87 -12.58 1.98
N VAL A 210 8.05 -11.40 2.56
CA VAL A 210 9.24 -10.58 2.30
C VAL A 210 10.50 -11.32 2.75
N TRP A 211 10.49 -11.94 3.92
CA TRP A 211 11.62 -12.77 4.39
C TRP A 211 11.91 -13.92 3.43
N GLU A 212 10.90 -14.70 3.06
CA GLU A 212 11.04 -15.83 2.12
C GLU A 212 11.63 -15.36 0.78
N LYS A 213 11.09 -14.28 0.21
CA LYS A 213 11.58 -13.73 -1.06
C LYS A 213 13.04 -13.29 -0.96
N ARG A 214 13.42 -12.54 0.10
CA ARG A 214 14.79 -12.05 0.28
C ARG A 214 15.79 -13.17 0.53
N THR A 215 15.38 -14.24 1.21
CA THR A 215 16.23 -15.44 1.39
C THR A 215 16.40 -16.22 0.10
N GLN A 216 15.33 -16.41 -0.68
CA GLN A 216 15.38 -17.06 -1.99
C GLN A 216 16.28 -16.32 -2.99
N THR A 217 16.21 -14.99 -3.00
CA THR A 217 17.05 -14.15 -3.86
C THR A 217 18.45 -13.89 -3.30
N LYS A 218 18.80 -14.49 -2.15
CA LYS A 218 20.10 -14.37 -1.46
C LYS A 218 20.43 -12.92 -1.05
N GLU A 219 19.41 -12.12 -0.79
CA GLU A 219 19.55 -10.76 -0.29
C GLU A 219 19.74 -10.70 1.24
N VAL A 220 19.66 -11.84 1.93
CA VAL A 220 19.87 -12.00 3.38
C VAL A 220 21.04 -12.96 3.64
N ASP A 221 21.97 -12.55 4.48
CA ASP A 221 23.07 -13.42 4.94
C ASP A 221 22.60 -14.30 6.10
N LEU A 222 22.19 -15.53 5.77
CA LEU A 222 21.73 -16.52 6.75
C LEU A 222 22.83 -16.99 7.74
N ASN A 223 24.09 -16.60 7.53
CA ASN A 223 25.14 -16.80 8.54
C ASN A 223 25.01 -15.77 9.68
N LYS A 224 24.37 -14.63 9.44
CA LYS A 224 24.20 -13.54 10.40
C LYS A 224 22.83 -13.49 11.04
N VAL A 225 21.79 -13.90 10.32
CA VAL A 225 20.37 -13.79 10.76
C VAL A 225 19.69 -15.13 10.73
N GLU A 226 18.81 -15.37 11.68
CA GLU A 226 17.98 -16.57 11.75
C GLU A 226 16.57 -16.22 12.22
N VAL A 227 15.60 -17.07 11.85
CA VAL A 227 14.22 -16.99 12.35
C VAL A 227 14.18 -17.61 13.74
N LEU A 228 13.66 -16.85 14.72
CA LEU A 228 13.44 -17.34 16.08
C LEU A 228 12.10 -18.05 16.21
N TRP A 229 11.05 -17.43 15.64
CA TRP A 229 9.69 -17.92 15.80
C TRP A 229 8.78 -17.39 14.70
N ARG A 230 7.83 -18.22 14.29
CA ARG A 230 6.74 -17.92 13.38
C ARG A 230 5.44 -17.84 14.18
N THR A 231 4.71 -16.74 14.06
CA THR A 231 3.45 -16.54 14.79
C THR A 231 2.35 -17.50 14.33
N PRO A 232 1.27 -17.69 15.11
CA PRO A 232 0.01 -18.18 14.59
C PRO A 232 -0.48 -17.35 13.40
N ALA A 233 -1.33 -17.97 12.56
CA ALA A 233 -1.86 -17.34 11.35
C ALA A 233 -2.92 -16.28 11.68
N TYR A 234 -3.03 -15.29 10.79
CA TYR A 234 -4.06 -14.26 10.81
C TYR A 234 -4.31 -13.73 9.38
N TYR A 235 -5.43 -13.02 9.14
CA TYR A 235 -5.66 -12.30 7.90
C TYR A 235 -4.81 -11.04 7.83
N ASP A 236 -4.13 -10.79 6.67
CA ASP A 236 -3.31 -9.57 6.52
C ASP A 236 -3.68 -8.80 5.25
N TYR A 237 -2.87 -8.87 4.21
CA TYR A 237 -2.98 -7.97 3.07
C TYR A 237 -4.26 -8.14 2.26
N HIS A 238 -4.79 -6.99 1.77
CA HIS A 238 -5.95 -6.97 0.89
C HIS A 238 -6.09 -5.67 0.11
N TRP A 239 -6.77 -5.75 -1.02
CA TRP A 239 -7.21 -4.61 -1.79
C TRP A 239 -8.49 -4.02 -1.20
N VAL A 240 -8.46 -2.71 -0.94
CA VAL A 240 -9.64 -1.94 -0.51
C VAL A 240 -10.02 -0.96 -1.60
N ILE A 241 -11.30 -0.94 -1.95
CA ILE A 241 -11.85 -0.02 -2.94
C ILE A 241 -12.64 1.10 -2.27
N HIS A 242 -12.42 2.34 -2.76
CA HIS A 242 -13.10 3.52 -2.25
C HIS A 242 -14.51 3.66 -2.87
N PRO A 243 -15.54 4.05 -2.11
CA PRO A 243 -16.91 4.17 -2.62
C PRO A 243 -17.08 5.22 -3.72
N SER A 244 -16.17 6.20 -3.84
CA SER A 244 -16.15 7.17 -4.95
C SER A 244 -16.02 6.51 -6.33
N VAL A 245 -15.43 5.31 -6.41
CA VAL A 245 -15.28 4.57 -7.66
C VAL A 245 -16.64 4.31 -8.31
N LYS A 246 -17.63 3.89 -7.52
CA LYS A 246 -19.00 3.71 -7.99
C LYS A 246 -19.57 5.02 -8.56
N LYS A 247 -19.39 6.14 -7.85
CA LYS A 247 -19.88 7.45 -8.27
C LYS A 247 -19.17 7.97 -9.53
N LYS A 248 -17.87 7.69 -9.65
CA LYS A 248 -17.02 8.22 -10.72
C LYS A 248 -17.11 7.41 -12.02
N TYR A 249 -17.23 6.07 -11.90
CA TYR A 249 -17.14 5.15 -13.05
C TYR A 249 -18.38 4.30 -13.28
N GLY A 250 -19.38 4.33 -12.38
CA GLY A 250 -20.57 3.47 -12.41
C GLY A 250 -20.45 2.24 -11.52
N ASP A 251 -21.56 1.51 -11.38
CA ASP A 251 -21.70 0.41 -10.41
C ASP A 251 -20.85 -0.82 -10.75
N ASP A 252 -20.47 -1.00 -12.01
CA ASP A 252 -19.81 -2.21 -12.49
C ASP A 252 -18.28 -2.19 -12.31
N LEU A 253 -17.65 -1.02 -12.15
CA LEU A 253 -16.18 -0.97 -12.16
C LEU A 253 -15.56 -1.74 -10.99
N ALA A 254 -16.15 -1.69 -9.79
CA ALA A 254 -15.65 -2.44 -8.63
C ALA A 254 -15.64 -3.96 -8.89
N LYS A 255 -16.70 -4.48 -9.53
CA LYS A 255 -16.80 -5.90 -9.93
C LYS A 255 -15.77 -6.24 -11.02
N LYS A 256 -15.55 -5.33 -11.97
CA LYS A 256 -14.53 -5.52 -13.02
C LYS A 256 -13.12 -5.55 -12.41
N VAL A 257 -12.81 -4.65 -11.46
CA VAL A 257 -11.54 -4.66 -10.72
C VAL A 257 -11.33 -6.00 -10.01
N GLN A 258 -12.34 -6.47 -9.27
CA GLN A 258 -12.29 -7.76 -8.59
C GLN A 258 -12.09 -8.91 -9.59
N SER A 259 -12.82 -8.91 -10.69
CA SER A 259 -12.70 -9.92 -11.75
C SER A 259 -11.33 -9.89 -12.41
N ALA A 260 -10.73 -8.70 -12.61
CA ALA A 260 -9.39 -8.58 -13.16
C ALA A 260 -8.35 -9.26 -12.25
N PHE A 261 -8.43 -9.09 -10.94
CA PHE A 261 -7.55 -9.82 -10.02
C PHE A 261 -7.74 -11.34 -10.11
N PHE A 262 -8.98 -11.83 -10.19
CA PHE A 262 -9.25 -13.27 -10.22
C PHE A 262 -8.94 -13.94 -11.56
N LYS A 263 -8.77 -13.16 -12.64
CA LYS A 263 -8.31 -13.64 -13.95
C LYS A 263 -6.79 -13.85 -14.02
N LEU A 264 -6.02 -13.35 -13.06
CA LEU A 264 -4.57 -13.57 -13.06
C LEU A 264 -4.29 -15.08 -12.94
N ASP A 265 -3.75 -15.66 -14.01
CA ASP A 265 -3.46 -17.09 -14.15
C ASP A 265 -1.95 -17.29 -14.31
N PRO A 266 -1.28 -18.06 -13.42
CA PRO A 266 0.15 -18.31 -13.51
C PRO A 266 0.58 -19.05 -14.78
N LYS A 267 -0.35 -19.60 -15.56
CA LYS A 267 -0.05 -20.21 -16.86
C LYS A 267 0.17 -19.20 -17.98
N VAL A 268 -0.24 -17.94 -17.77
CA VAL A 268 -0.05 -16.84 -18.72
C VAL A 268 1.21 -16.06 -18.30
N PRO A 269 2.27 -15.97 -19.14
CA PRO A 269 3.55 -15.37 -18.74
C PRO A 269 3.44 -13.94 -18.19
N GLU A 270 2.61 -13.08 -18.81
CA GLU A 270 2.37 -11.70 -18.33
C GLU A 270 1.70 -11.67 -16.95
N HIS A 271 0.77 -12.60 -16.69
CA HIS A 271 0.10 -12.72 -15.39
C HIS A 271 1.03 -13.30 -14.33
N GLN A 272 1.85 -14.31 -14.71
CA GLN A 272 2.83 -14.90 -13.81
C GLN A 272 3.81 -13.84 -13.29
N GLU A 273 4.28 -12.94 -14.17
CA GLU A 273 5.17 -11.86 -13.76
C GLU A 273 4.52 -10.94 -12.73
N ILE A 274 3.23 -10.60 -12.89
CA ILE A 274 2.47 -9.80 -11.92
C ILE A 274 2.31 -10.56 -10.60
N LEU A 275 1.95 -11.85 -10.66
CA LEU A 275 1.79 -12.69 -9.48
C LEU A 275 3.12 -12.85 -8.71
N ASP A 276 4.24 -13.04 -9.43
CA ASP A 276 5.58 -13.14 -8.82
C ASP A 276 6.00 -11.84 -8.12
N LEU A 277 5.68 -10.70 -8.72
CA LEU A 277 5.93 -9.38 -8.13
C LEU A 277 5.08 -9.15 -6.88
N LEU A 278 3.83 -9.63 -6.87
CA LEU A 278 2.91 -9.52 -5.76
C LEU A 278 3.05 -10.67 -4.73
N GLU A 279 4.01 -11.58 -4.95
CA GLU A 279 4.24 -12.75 -4.07
C GLU A 279 2.97 -13.60 -3.86
N ALA A 280 2.20 -13.81 -4.94
CA ALA A 280 0.94 -14.54 -4.97
C ALA A 280 1.00 -15.71 -5.97
N GLN A 281 0.23 -16.77 -5.72
CA GLN A 281 -0.10 -17.74 -6.78
C GLN A 281 -1.39 -17.37 -7.49
N LYS A 282 -2.32 -16.77 -6.76
CA LYS A 282 -3.60 -16.25 -7.26
C LYS A 282 -4.18 -15.22 -6.31
N PHE A 283 -5.14 -14.45 -6.80
CA PHE A 283 -6.02 -13.64 -5.95
C PHE A 283 -7.34 -14.38 -5.69
N ILE A 284 -7.86 -14.19 -4.48
CA ILE A 284 -9.12 -14.78 -4.01
C ILE A 284 -10.05 -13.70 -3.44
N PRO A 285 -11.36 -13.97 -3.35
CA PRO A 285 -12.29 -13.06 -2.70
C PRO A 285 -11.95 -12.82 -1.24
N THR A 286 -12.24 -11.62 -0.77
CA THR A 286 -12.23 -11.30 0.66
C THR A 286 -13.38 -10.37 1.00
N GLN A 287 -13.62 -10.16 2.29
CA GLN A 287 -14.67 -9.28 2.80
C GLN A 287 -14.24 -8.62 4.12
N ASN A 288 -14.91 -7.53 4.46
CA ASN A 288 -14.57 -6.71 5.63
C ASN A 288 -14.51 -7.52 6.94
N SER A 289 -15.42 -8.48 7.13
CA SER A 289 -15.52 -9.30 8.34
C SER A 289 -14.32 -10.25 8.58
N ASN A 290 -13.54 -10.58 7.53
CA ASN A 290 -12.36 -11.43 7.66
C ASN A 290 -11.29 -10.78 8.56
N TYR A 291 -11.31 -9.46 8.67
CA TYR A 291 -10.32 -8.65 9.42
C TYR A 291 -10.81 -8.26 10.83
N SER A 292 -11.88 -8.88 11.34
CA SER A 292 -12.43 -8.58 12.67
C SER A 292 -11.44 -8.88 13.81
N GLN A 293 -10.61 -9.91 13.66
CA GLN A 293 -9.53 -10.17 14.62
C GLN A 293 -8.49 -9.04 14.62
N ILE A 294 -8.11 -8.55 13.46
CA ILE A 294 -7.15 -7.42 13.34
C ILE A 294 -7.74 -6.16 13.96
N GLU A 295 -9.04 -5.91 13.76
CA GLU A 295 -9.72 -4.79 14.42
C GLU A 295 -9.72 -4.94 15.95
N ALA A 296 -10.08 -6.11 16.48
CA ALA A 296 -10.09 -6.38 17.91
C ALA A 296 -8.70 -6.19 18.53
N VAL A 297 -7.66 -6.78 17.92
CA VAL A 297 -6.27 -6.60 18.38
C VAL A 297 -5.83 -5.14 18.22
N GLY A 298 -6.25 -4.46 17.14
CA GLY A 298 -5.97 -3.05 16.93
C GLY A 298 -6.53 -2.16 18.03
N ARG A 299 -7.73 -2.45 18.52
CA ARG A 299 -8.34 -1.77 19.69
C ARG A 299 -7.63 -2.10 20.99
N GLU A 300 -7.31 -3.37 21.24
CA GLU A 300 -6.58 -3.84 22.43
C GLU A 300 -5.20 -3.17 22.55
N ILE A 301 -4.47 -3.07 21.45
CA ILE A 301 -3.13 -2.45 21.37
C ILE A 301 -3.21 -0.91 21.31
N GLY A 302 -4.40 -0.32 21.15
CA GLY A 302 -4.59 1.13 21.04
C GLY A 302 -4.23 1.73 19.67
N LYS A 303 -4.21 0.91 18.61
CA LYS A 303 -3.97 1.36 17.23
C LYS A 303 -5.27 1.70 16.49
N ILE A 304 -6.40 1.29 16.99
CA ILE A 304 -7.76 1.62 16.54
C ILE A 304 -8.52 2.19 17.75
N LYS A 305 -9.19 3.34 17.53
CA LYS A 305 -10.04 3.99 18.54
C LYS A 305 -11.43 3.38 18.58
#